data_2eec5a99b555695693497d562f929759
#
_entry.id   2eec5a99b555695693497d562f929759
#
_cell.length_a   1.000
_cell.length_b   1.000
_cell.length_c   1.000
_cell.angle_alpha   90.00
_cell.angle_beta   90.00
_cell.angle_gamma   90.00
#
_symmetry.space_group_name_H-M   'P 1'
#
loop_
_entity.id
_entity.type
_entity.pdbx_description
1 polymer ?
#
loop_
_entity_poly.entity_id
_entity_poly.type
_entity_poly.pdbx_seq_one_letter_code
_entity_poly.pdbx_strand_id
1 'polypeptide(L)'
;MIRKLQPIITIILGAAIYAFGLTYFVVPYHLFEGGATGITLITYYLFKIPVSLMNLLINIPLFILAWKIFGPKTLYSSLLGSISLSIWLAIFEHIPLHIDLQGDLIIVALVSGVLLGVGLGIIFNAGGTTGGSDIVARILNKYTNISIGKLLFGIDFFILMLILIIFQDLRLVTYTLLFDFIIARVIDLIGEGGYAGKGFMIITQYPDQLAKEINDELGRGVTFISGQGYYSKKDLKIIYCIVGRNEIVKMKDMIHKIDPQAFITITEAHEILGEGFTYVKD
;
A
#
# COMPACT_ATOMS: atom_id res chain seq x y z
N MET A 1 -6.03 -27.32 -0.66
CA MET A 1 -7.29 -26.66 -0.33
C MET A 1 -7.05 -25.36 0.46
N ILE A 2 -6.24 -25.35 1.51
CA ILE A 2 -5.96 -24.18 2.38
C ILE A 2 -5.35 -22.99 1.59
N ARG A 3 -4.42 -23.23 0.65
CA ARG A 3 -3.79 -22.17 -0.17
C ARG A 3 -4.76 -21.41 -1.11
N LYS A 4 -5.90 -22.03 -1.51
CA LYS A 4 -6.92 -21.36 -2.34
C LYS A 4 -7.90 -20.54 -1.53
N LEU A 5 -8.08 -20.86 -0.24
CA LEU A 5 -8.97 -20.14 0.66
C LEU A 5 -8.30 -18.90 1.30
N GLN A 6 -6.98 -18.90 1.38
CA GLN A 6 -6.22 -17.81 1.99
C GLN A 6 -6.55 -16.41 1.41
N PRO A 7 -6.56 -16.19 0.06
CA PRO A 7 -6.90 -14.86 -0.48
C PRO A 7 -8.34 -14.44 -0.15
N ILE A 8 -9.28 -15.39 -0.13
CA ILE A 8 -10.69 -15.12 0.19
C ILE A 8 -10.84 -14.64 1.63
N ILE A 9 -10.25 -15.36 2.58
CA ILE A 9 -10.27 -14.99 4.00
C ILE A 9 -9.60 -13.64 4.21
N THR A 10 -8.48 -13.39 3.55
CA THR A 10 -7.73 -12.13 3.63
C THR A 10 -8.57 -10.95 3.14
N ILE A 11 -9.30 -11.10 2.02
CA ILE A 11 -10.21 -10.06 1.50
C ILE A 11 -11.36 -9.80 2.49
N ILE A 12 -11.97 -10.85 3.06
CA ILE A 12 -13.07 -10.70 4.01
C ILE A 12 -12.61 -9.99 5.29
N LEU A 13 -11.42 -10.34 5.81
CA LEU A 13 -10.85 -9.68 6.99
C LEU A 13 -10.47 -8.23 6.70
N GLY A 14 -9.86 -7.94 5.54
CA GLY A 14 -9.56 -6.58 5.12
C GLY A 14 -10.81 -5.72 5.01
N ALA A 15 -11.89 -6.27 4.44
CA ALA A 15 -13.20 -5.61 4.35
C ALA A 15 -13.82 -5.35 5.73
N ALA A 16 -13.64 -6.26 6.71
CA ALA A 16 -14.10 -6.06 8.07
C ALA A 16 -13.38 -4.88 8.76
N ILE A 17 -12.04 -4.81 8.62
CA ILE A 17 -11.24 -3.71 9.19
C ILE A 17 -11.63 -2.38 8.55
N TYR A 18 -11.79 -2.35 7.24
CA TYR A 18 -12.24 -1.17 6.51
C TYR A 18 -13.62 -0.70 6.98
N ALA A 19 -14.59 -1.61 7.00
CA ALA A 19 -15.96 -1.32 7.42
C ALA A 19 -16.03 -0.82 8.87
N PHE A 20 -15.23 -1.40 9.77
CA PHE A 20 -15.12 -0.94 11.15
C PHE A 20 -14.65 0.50 11.24
N GLY A 21 -13.55 0.84 10.54
CA GLY A 21 -13.04 2.21 10.50
C GLY A 21 -14.03 3.19 9.90
N LEU A 22 -14.70 2.81 8.82
CA LEU A 22 -15.70 3.64 8.16
C LEU A 22 -16.90 3.91 9.05
N THR A 23 -17.51 2.85 9.63
CA THR A 23 -18.76 2.97 10.40
C THR A 23 -18.56 3.75 11.71
N TYR A 24 -17.46 3.53 12.42
CA TYR A 24 -17.31 4.08 13.77
C TYR A 24 -16.46 5.36 13.86
N PHE A 25 -15.69 5.67 12.79
CA PHE A 25 -14.82 6.86 12.79
C PHE A 25 -15.13 7.85 11.66
N VAL A 26 -15.44 7.39 10.46
CA VAL A 26 -15.65 8.30 9.31
C VAL A 26 -17.07 8.84 9.30
N VAL A 27 -18.06 7.93 9.34
CA VAL A 27 -19.50 8.29 9.24
C VAL A 27 -19.96 9.23 10.35
N PRO A 28 -19.66 8.98 11.66
CA PRO A 28 -20.14 9.87 12.73
C PRO A 28 -19.57 11.27 12.70
N TYR A 29 -18.38 11.45 12.11
CA TYR A 29 -17.69 12.73 12.03
C TYR A 29 -17.83 13.41 10.66
N HIS A 30 -18.68 12.86 9.79
CA HIS A 30 -18.99 13.42 8.47
C HIS A 30 -17.78 13.70 7.58
N LEU A 31 -16.69 12.95 7.76
CA LEU A 31 -15.57 13.02 6.80
C LEU A 31 -16.06 12.53 5.44
N PHE A 32 -15.64 13.20 4.38
CA PHE A 32 -15.94 12.72 3.04
C PHE A 32 -15.08 11.48 2.71
N GLU A 33 -15.63 10.59 1.90
CA GLU A 33 -14.80 9.70 1.11
C GLU A 33 -14.49 10.38 -0.23
N GLY A 34 -13.23 10.28 -0.67
CA GLY A 34 -12.85 10.66 -2.01
C GLY A 34 -13.43 9.69 -3.06
N GLY A 35 -12.83 9.64 -4.23
CA GLY A 35 -13.12 8.63 -5.23
C GLY A 35 -14.53 8.66 -5.83
N ALA A 36 -15.01 7.47 -6.17
CA ALA A 36 -16.31 7.30 -6.80
C ALA A 36 -17.45 7.81 -5.91
N THR A 37 -17.36 7.64 -4.59
CA THR A 37 -18.34 8.14 -3.62
C THR A 37 -18.44 9.67 -3.66
N GLY A 38 -17.30 10.36 -3.73
CA GLY A 38 -17.29 11.84 -3.88
C GLY A 38 -18.02 12.29 -5.14
N ILE A 39 -17.81 11.61 -6.27
CA ILE A 39 -18.52 11.92 -7.53
C ILE A 39 -20.03 11.67 -7.37
N THR A 40 -20.45 10.61 -6.68
CA THR A 40 -21.87 10.33 -6.46
C THR A 40 -22.54 11.41 -5.61
N LEU A 41 -21.85 11.92 -4.60
CA LEU A 41 -22.32 13.02 -3.77
C LEU A 41 -22.45 14.33 -4.59
N ILE A 42 -21.45 14.68 -5.39
CA ILE A 42 -21.51 15.84 -6.29
C ILE A 42 -22.73 15.75 -7.20
N THR A 43 -22.96 14.60 -7.84
CA THR A 43 -24.09 14.41 -8.76
C THR A 43 -25.44 14.45 -8.04
N TYR A 44 -25.51 13.94 -6.80
CA TYR A 44 -26.71 14.07 -5.98
C TYR A 44 -27.04 15.53 -5.67
N TYR A 45 -26.05 16.32 -5.26
CA TYR A 45 -26.29 17.71 -4.91
C TYR A 45 -26.64 18.58 -6.12
N LEU A 46 -25.95 18.39 -7.25
CA LEU A 46 -26.18 19.23 -8.47
C LEU A 46 -27.40 18.77 -9.25
N PHE A 47 -27.62 17.48 -9.41
CA PHE A 47 -28.64 16.96 -10.34
C PHE A 47 -29.74 16.14 -9.64
N LYS A 48 -29.66 15.98 -8.31
CA LYS A 48 -30.60 15.18 -7.50
C LYS A 48 -30.68 13.71 -7.94
N ILE A 49 -29.61 13.20 -8.56
CA ILE A 49 -29.51 11.78 -8.94
C ILE A 49 -29.26 10.96 -7.67
N PRO A 50 -30.04 9.91 -7.38
CA PRO A 50 -29.82 9.07 -6.21
C PRO A 50 -28.39 8.52 -6.17
N VAL A 51 -27.73 8.58 -4.99
CA VAL A 51 -26.35 8.12 -4.78
C VAL A 51 -26.19 6.67 -5.21
N SER A 52 -27.16 5.81 -4.86
CA SER A 52 -27.16 4.38 -5.22
C SER A 52 -27.15 4.13 -6.73
N LEU A 53 -27.95 4.93 -7.48
CA LEU A 53 -28.00 4.81 -8.95
C LEU A 53 -26.70 5.24 -9.58
N MET A 54 -26.14 6.40 -9.14
CA MET A 54 -24.89 6.91 -9.70
C MET A 54 -23.71 5.99 -9.34
N ASN A 55 -23.66 5.45 -8.12
CA ASN A 55 -22.66 4.46 -7.72
C ASN A 55 -22.72 3.21 -8.63
N LEU A 56 -23.91 2.73 -8.94
CA LEU A 56 -24.08 1.60 -9.87
C LEU A 56 -23.59 1.95 -11.26
N LEU A 57 -23.97 3.12 -11.80
CA LEU A 57 -23.56 3.59 -13.11
C LEU A 57 -22.03 3.75 -13.24
N ILE A 58 -21.35 4.20 -12.18
CA ILE A 58 -19.89 4.32 -12.16
C ILE A 58 -19.22 2.94 -12.05
N ASN A 59 -19.73 2.07 -11.18
CA ASN A 59 -19.08 0.80 -10.89
C ASN A 59 -19.23 -0.25 -12.00
N ILE A 60 -20.37 -0.31 -12.70
CA ILE A 60 -20.57 -1.28 -13.79
C ILE A 60 -19.46 -1.18 -14.87
N PRO A 61 -19.20 -0.01 -15.49
CA PRO A 61 -18.15 0.09 -16.49
C PRO A 61 -16.76 -0.18 -15.91
N LEU A 62 -16.49 0.19 -14.65
CA LEU A 62 -15.22 -0.07 -13.99
C LEU A 62 -14.99 -1.57 -13.77
N PHE A 63 -15.98 -2.33 -13.35
CA PHE A 63 -15.87 -3.78 -13.24
C PHE A 63 -15.68 -4.45 -14.60
N ILE A 64 -16.33 -3.97 -15.67
CA ILE A 64 -16.12 -4.46 -17.04
C ILE A 64 -14.68 -4.18 -17.49
N LEU A 65 -14.15 -2.99 -17.21
CA LEU A 65 -12.76 -2.64 -17.50
C LEU A 65 -11.77 -3.50 -16.70
N ALA A 66 -12.01 -3.70 -15.41
CA ALA A 66 -11.20 -4.58 -14.56
C ALA A 66 -11.16 -6.01 -15.11
N TRP A 67 -12.30 -6.53 -15.55
CA TRP A 67 -12.39 -7.84 -16.18
C TRP A 67 -11.55 -7.93 -17.45
N LYS A 68 -11.70 -6.95 -18.36
CA LYS A 68 -10.95 -6.93 -19.63
C LYS A 68 -9.44 -6.80 -19.44
N ILE A 69 -8.99 -6.04 -18.45
CA ILE A 69 -7.57 -5.72 -18.25
C ILE A 69 -6.86 -6.76 -17.40
N PHE A 70 -7.49 -7.27 -16.34
CA PHE A 70 -6.89 -8.17 -15.35
C PHE A 70 -7.43 -9.60 -15.41
N GLY A 71 -8.48 -9.84 -16.21
CA GLY A 71 -9.11 -11.15 -16.35
C GLY A 71 -10.11 -11.49 -15.23
N PRO A 72 -10.73 -12.72 -15.33
CA PRO A 72 -11.85 -13.09 -14.48
C PRO A 72 -11.48 -13.27 -13.00
N LYS A 73 -10.24 -13.65 -12.68
CA LYS A 73 -9.78 -13.84 -11.30
C LYS A 73 -9.85 -12.54 -10.50
N THR A 74 -9.39 -11.44 -11.09
CA THR A 74 -9.43 -10.12 -10.45
C THR A 74 -10.86 -9.60 -10.31
N LEU A 75 -11.72 -9.82 -11.30
CA LEU A 75 -13.14 -9.48 -11.20
C LEU A 75 -13.78 -10.21 -10.00
N TYR A 76 -13.52 -11.51 -9.87
CA TYR A 76 -14.05 -12.32 -8.75
C TYR A 76 -13.59 -11.80 -7.39
N SER A 77 -12.30 -11.50 -7.26
CA SER A 77 -11.73 -10.96 -6.01
C SER A 77 -12.28 -9.56 -5.70
N SER A 78 -12.53 -8.74 -6.72
CA SER A 78 -13.09 -7.39 -6.55
C SER A 78 -14.57 -7.42 -6.17
N LEU A 79 -15.36 -8.29 -6.80
CA LEU A 79 -16.75 -8.51 -6.39
C LEU A 79 -16.84 -9.05 -4.97
N LEU A 80 -15.95 -10.00 -4.61
CA LEU A 80 -15.87 -10.52 -3.25
C LEU A 80 -15.56 -9.40 -2.24
N GLY A 81 -14.60 -8.52 -2.55
CA GLY A 81 -14.24 -7.38 -1.70
C GLY A 81 -15.41 -6.42 -1.50
N SER A 82 -16.07 -6.02 -2.59
CA SER A 82 -17.23 -5.12 -2.56
C SER A 82 -18.42 -5.70 -1.79
N ILE A 83 -18.74 -6.99 -2.03
CA ILE A 83 -19.84 -7.68 -1.34
C ILE A 83 -19.50 -7.85 0.15
N SER A 84 -18.26 -8.27 0.47
CA SER A 84 -17.83 -8.44 1.86
C SER A 84 -17.88 -7.12 2.62
N LEU A 85 -17.45 -6.02 1.99
CA LEU A 85 -17.54 -4.69 2.57
C LEU A 85 -18.98 -4.32 2.89
N SER A 86 -19.89 -4.50 1.93
CA SER A 86 -21.32 -4.20 2.11
C SER A 86 -21.94 -5.02 3.26
N ILE A 87 -21.57 -6.29 3.39
CA ILE A 87 -22.04 -7.16 4.47
C ILE A 87 -21.52 -6.66 5.83
N TRP A 88 -20.23 -6.34 5.93
CA TRP A 88 -19.64 -5.86 7.18
C TRP A 88 -20.18 -4.49 7.59
N LEU A 89 -20.41 -3.57 6.64
CA LEU A 89 -21.05 -2.29 6.91
C LEU A 89 -22.45 -2.52 7.50
N ALA A 90 -23.26 -3.37 6.87
CA ALA A 90 -24.60 -3.68 7.38
C ALA A 90 -24.56 -4.33 8.80
N ILE A 91 -23.56 -5.18 9.08
CA ILE A 91 -23.39 -5.76 10.42
C ILE A 91 -23.03 -4.67 11.44
N PHE A 92 -22.04 -3.82 11.15
CA PHE A 92 -21.57 -2.81 12.09
C PHE A 92 -22.58 -1.69 12.31
N GLU A 93 -23.40 -1.34 11.32
CA GLU A 93 -24.51 -0.39 11.49
C GLU A 93 -25.53 -0.83 12.54
N HIS A 94 -25.67 -2.15 12.77
CA HIS A 94 -26.59 -2.71 13.79
C HIS A 94 -25.93 -2.89 15.17
N ILE A 95 -24.61 -2.72 15.28
CA ILE A 95 -23.89 -2.83 16.56
C ILE A 95 -23.70 -1.41 17.12
N PRO A 96 -24.38 -1.02 18.20
CA PRO A 96 -24.27 0.31 18.78
C PRO A 96 -22.94 0.45 19.54
N LEU A 97 -21.87 0.78 18.85
CA LEU A 97 -20.58 1.14 19.43
C LEU A 97 -20.36 2.65 19.25
N HIS A 98 -20.33 3.37 20.34
CA HIS A 98 -20.03 4.79 20.32
C HIS A 98 -18.60 5.03 20.80
N ILE A 99 -17.77 5.58 19.93
CA ILE A 99 -16.39 5.96 20.24
C ILE A 99 -16.34 7.48 20.22
N ASP A 100 -16.35 8.07 21.40
CA ASP A 100 -16.28 9.53 21.55
C ASP A 100 -14.82 10.01 21.47
N LEU A 101 -14.49 10.68 20.39
CA LEU A 101 -13.19 11.35 20.20
C LEU A 101 -13.30 12.87 20.43
N GLN A 102 -14.31 13.33 21.19
CA GLN A 102 -14.52 14.72 21.59
C GLN A 102 -14.54 15.70 20.38
N GLY A 103 -14.90 15.23 19.19
CA GLY A 103 -14.93 16.03 17.98
C GLY A 103 -13.55 16.40 17.42
N ASP A 104 -12.47 15.76 17.88
CA ASP A 104 -11.13 16.01 17.34
C ASP A 104 -10.96 15.32 15.99
N LEU A 105 -11.18 16.09 14.92
CA LEU A 105 -11.08 15.60 13.53
C LEU A 105 -9.68 15.16 13.14
N ILE A 106 -8.61 15.61 13.83
CA ILE A 106 -7.25 15.15 13.57
C ILE A 106 -7.12 13.69 14.03
N ILE A 107 -7.56 13.39 15.25
CA ILE A 107 -7.53 12.03 15.78
C ILE A 107 -8.41 11.11 14.93
N VAL A 108 -9.60 11.60 14.55
CA VAL A 108 -10.49 10.85 13.65
C VAL A 108 -9.79 10.52 12.34
N ALA A 109 -9.20 11.50 11.66
CA ALA A 109 -8.50 11.30 10.39
C ALA A 109 -7.31 10.33 10.51
N LEU A 110 -6.54 10.43 11.61
CA LEU A 110 -5.41 9.54 11.86
C LEU A 110 -5.87 8.09 12.07
N VAL A 111 -6.80 7.87 12.99
CA VAL A 111 -7.25 6.52 13.34
C VAL A 111 -7.99 5.86 12.19
N SER A 112 -8.95 6.58 11.58
CA SER A 112 -9.70 6.06 10.43
C SER A 112 -8.80 5.83 9.21
N GLY A 113 -7.88 6.77 8.92
CA GLY A 113 -6.93 6.63 7.82
C GLY A 113 -6.06 5.39 7.95
N VAL A 114 -5.58 5.08 9.15
CA VAL A 114 -4.84 3.84 9.41
C VAL A 114 -5.73 2.61 9.22
N LEU A 115 -6.92 2.59 9.81
CA LEU A 115 -7.83 1.43 9.71
C LEU A 115 -8.27 1.16 8.27
N LEU A 116 -8.70 2.19 7.54
CA LEU A 116 -9.12 2.04 6.16
C LEU A 116 -7.93 1.67 5.26
N GLY A 117 -6.78 2.30 5.48
CA GLY A 117 -5.56 2.00 4.75
C GLY A 117 -5.07 0.56 4.96
N VAL A 118 -5.17 0.03 6.20
CA VAL A 118 -4.88 -1.38 6.51
C VAL A 118 -5.87 -2.30 5.81
N GLY A 119 -7.16 -2.00 5.91
CA GLY A 119 -8.21 -2.79 5.25
C GLY A 119 -8.01 -2.88 3.74
N LEU A 120 -7.85 -1.72 3.07
CA LEU A 120 -7.62 -1.65 1.62
C LEU A 120 -6.28 -2.28 1.21
N GLY A 121 -5.21 -2.02 1.94
CA GLY A 121 -3.90 -2.60 1.64
C GLY A 121 -3.91 -4.12 1.67
N ILE A 122 -4.61 -4.72 2.65
CA ILE A 122 -4.82 -6.17 2.74
C ILE A 122 -5.63 -6.68 1.54
N ILE A 123 -6.70 -5.99 1.16
CA ILE A 123 -7.56 -6.36 0.01
C ILE A 123 -6.74 -6.30 -1.29
N PHE A 124 -5.97 -5.23 -1.50
CA PHE A 124 -5.14 -5.07 -2.71
C PHE A 124 -4.05 -6.14 -2.82
N ASN A 125 -3.37 -6.47 -1.71
CA ASN A 125 -2.38 -7.55 -1.67
C ASN A 125 -2.97 -8.92 -2.01
N ALA A 126 -4.24 -9.15 -1.63
CA ALA A 126 -4.97 -10.37 -1.98
C ALA A 126 -5.50 -10.37 -3.43
N GLY A 127 -5.27 -9.29 -4.18
CA GLY A 127 -5.68 -9.14 -5.57
C GLY A 127 -7.13 -8.66 -5.77
N GLY A 128 -7.81 -8.21 -4.70
CA GLY A 128 -9.15 -7.62 -4.73
C GLY A 128 -9.15 -6.10 -4.82
N THR A 129 -10.34 -5.51 -4.86
CA THR A 129 -10.65 -4.08 -4.69
C THR A 129 -12.00 -3.95 -4.01
N THR A 130 -12.34 -2.76 -3.51
CA THR A 130 -13.68 -2.48 -3.00
C THR A 130 -14.61 -1.87 -4.05
N GLY A 131 -14.08 -1.56 -5.23
CA GLY A 131 -14.80 -0.92 -6.34
C GLY A 131 -14.34 0.53 -6.54
N GLY A 132 -15.07 1.28 -7.39
CA GLY A 132 -14.86 2.72 -7.53
C GLY A 132 -13.45 3.12 -8.00
N SER A 133 -12.91 4.17 -7.38
CA SER A 133 -11.56 4.70 -7.65
C SER A 133 -10.45 3.67 -7.48
N ASP A 134 -10.65 2.66 -6.64
CA ASP A 134 -9.71 1.56 -6.43
C ASP A 134 -9.37 0.83 -7.74
N ILE A 135 -10.39 0.58 -8.57
CA ILE A 135 -10.22 -0.07 -9.86
C ILE A 135 -9.42 0.84 -10.81
N VAL A 136 -9.73 2.14 -10.80
CA VAL A 136 -9.01 3.12 -11.63
C VAL A 136 -7.54 3.19 -11.23
N ALA A 137 -7.27 3.33 -9.92
CA ALA A 137 -5.91 3.36 -9.40
C ALA A 137 -5.12 2.09 -9.75
N ARG A 138 -5.75 0.92 -9.65
CA ARG A 138 -5.13 -0.35 -10.01
C ARG A 138 -4.84 -0.47 -11.50
N ILE A 139 -5.73 0.03 -12.35
CA ILE A 139 -5.51 0.09 -13.80
C ILE A 139 -4.32 1.00 -14.11
N LEU A 140 -4.31 2.20 -13.56
CA LEU A 140 -3.22 3.16 -13.74
C LEU A 140 -1.88 2.61 -13.22
N ASN A 141 -1.86 1.97 -12.05
CA ASN A 141 -0.67 1.33 -11.50
C ASN A 141 -0.03 0.33 -12.48
N LYS A 142 -0.86 -0.49 -13.15
CA LYS A 142 -0.38 -1.45 -14.15
C LYS A 142 0.39 -0.79 -15.32
N TYR A 143 0.00 0.41 -15.72
CA TYR A 143 0.59 1.10 -16.88
C TYR A 143 1.64 2.16 -16.53
N THR A 144 1.66 2.66 -15.28
CA THR A 144 2.52 3.78 -14.88
C THR A 144 3.60 3.41 -13.89
N ASN A 145 3.54 2.24 -13.26
CA ASN A 145 4.40 1.82 -12.15
C ASN A 145 4.37 2.78 -10.92
N ILE A 146 3.37 3.68 -10.86
CA ILE A 146 3.14 4.52 -9.69
C ILE A 146 2.41 3.69 -8.64
N SER A 147 2.75 3.81 -7.36
CA SER A 147 2.10 3.05 -6.28
C SER A 147 0.59 3.31 -6.22
N ILE A 148 -0.17 2.28 -5.80
CA ILE A 148 -1.65 2.36 -5.74
C ILE A 148 -2.09 3.46 -4.77
N GLY A 149 -1.43 3.61 -3.62
CA GLY A 149 -1.74 4.66 -2.66
C GLY A 149 -1.56 6.06 -3.25
N LYS A 150 -0.47 6.32 -3.97
CA LYS A 150 -0.25 7.61 -4.64
C LYS A 150 -1.30 7.91 -5.70
N LEU A 151 -1.72 6.90 -6.46
CA LEU A 151 -2.75 7.06 -7.49
C LEU A 151 -4.11 7.32 -6.87
N LEU A 152 -4.49 6.62 -5.80
CA LEU A 152 -5.70 6.88 -5.05
C LEU A 152 -5.71 8.31 -4.52
N PHE A 153 -4.67 8.69 -3.78
CA PHE A 153 -4.56 10.05 -3.26
C PHE A 153 -4.66 11.12 -4.35
N GLY A 154 -4.03 10.88 -5.51
CA GLY A 154 -4.12 11.80 -6.66
C GLY A 154 -5.56 11.94 -7.19
N ILE A 155 -6.27 10.82 -7.36
CA ILE A 155 -7.66 10.81 -7.82
C ILE A 155 -8.55 11.55 -6.81
N ASP A 156 -8.41 11.21 -5.52
CA ASP A 156 -9.22 11.78 -4.44
C ASP A 156 -8.93 13.27 -4.26
N PHE A 157 -7.66 13.68 -4.39
CA PHE A 157 -7.29 15.11 -4.38
C PHE A 157 -8.05 15.93 -5.42
N PHE A 158 -8.12 15.47 -6.67
CA PHE A 158 -8.87 16.18 -7.71
C PHE A 158 -10.37 16.24 -7.41
N ILE A 159 -10.93 15.16 -6.90
CA ILE A 159 -12.37 15.12 -6.54
C ILE A 159 -12.64 16.04 -5.35
N LEU A 160 -11.78 16.06 -4.33
CA LEU A 160 -11.92 16.95 -3.18
C LEU A 160 -11.75 18.42 -3.56
N MET A 161 -10.91 18.76 -4.55
CA MET A 161 -10.85 20.11 -5.07
C MET A 161 -12.16 20.53 -5.74
N LEU A 162 -12.83 19.63 -6.47
CA LEU A 162 -14.17 19.91 -7.00
C LEU A 162 -15.21 20.08 -5.87
N ILE A 163 -15.16 19.23 -4.85
CA ILE A 163 -16.01 19.34 -3.66
C ILE A 163 -15.78 20.69 -2.97
N LEU A 164 -14.53 21.13 -2.81
CA LEU A 164 -14.21 22.43 -2.22
C LEU A 164 -14.83 23.60 -2.99
N ILE A 165 -14.77 23.55 -4.32
CA ILE A 165 -15.36 24.61 -5.17
C ILE A 165 -16.89 24.66 -5.02
N ILE A 166 -17.54 23.49 -4.89
CA ILE A 166 -19.00 23.39 -4.82
C ILE A 166 -19.53 23.73 -3.43
N PHE A 167 -18.91 23.15 -2.38
CA PHE A 167 -19.41 23.23 -1.00
C PHE A 167 -18.76 24.33 -0.17
N GLN A 168 -17.59 24.83 -0.59
CA GLN A 168 -16.81 25.89 0.08
C GLN A 168 -16.46 25.60 1.55
N ASP A 169 -16.40 24.33 1.94
CA ASP A 169 -16.00 23.89 3.27
C ASP A 169 -14.52 23.48 3.28
N LEU A 170 -13.64 24.46 3.46
CA LEU A 170 -12.19 24.25 3.51
C LEU A 170 -11.78 23.35 4.69
N ARG A 171 -12.47 23.48 5.83
CA ARG A 171 -12.14 22.71 7.02
C ARG A 171 -12.34 21.22 6.76
N LEU A 172 -13.49 20.84 6.27
CA LEU A 172 -13.85 19.45 6.01
C LEU A 172 -12.95 18.84 4.93
N VAL A 173 -12.70 19.56 3.84
CA VAL A 173 -11.80 19.11 2.77
C VAL A 173 -10.37 18.92 3.29
N THR A 174 -9.87 19.80 4.16
CA THR A 174 -8.52 19.65 4.72
C THR A 174 -8.37 18.38 5.57
N TYR A 175 -9.35 18.08 6.43
CA TYR A 175 -9.29 16.85 7.23
C TYR A 175 -9.47 15.59 6.39
N THR A 176 -10.29 15.66 5.33
CA THR A 176 -10.44 14.55 4.39
C THR A 176 -9.15 14.34 3.59
N LEU A 177 -8.46 15.37 3.14
CA LEU A 177 -7.15 15.25 2.51
C LEU A 177 -6.11 14.61 3.43
N LEU A 178 -6.10 14.97 4.72
CA LEU A 178 -5.22 14.33 5.70
C LEU A 178 -5.55 12.84 5.84
N PHE A 179 -6.82 12.51 5.96
CA PHE A 179 -7.33 11.15 6.03
C PHE A 179 -6.91 10.32 4.79
N ASP A 180 -7.15 10.82 3.58
CA ASP A 180 -6.79 10.16 2.32
C ASP A 180 -5.28 10.00 2.16
N PHE A 181 -4.50 11.00 2.59
CA PHE A 181 -3.04 10.89 2.60
C PHE A 181 -2.55 9.75 3.49
N ILE A 182 -3.16 9.56 4.67
CA ILE A 182 -2.80 8.48 5.58
C ILE A 182 -3.18 7.14 4.98
N ILE A 183 -4.39 7.00 4.42
CA ILE A 183 -4.83 5.79 3.70
C ILE A 183 -3.80 5.43 2.63
N ALA A 184 -3.43 6.38 1.79
CA ALA A 184 -2.49 6.16 0.70
C ALA A 184 -1.13 5.65 1.19
N ARG A 185 -0.60 6.26 2.26
CA ARG A 185 0.69 5.85 2.85
C ARG A 185 0.64 4.47 3.47
N VAL A 186 -0.47 4.13 4.14
CA VAL A 186 -0.66 2.80 4.75
C VAL A 186 -0.82 1.72 3.67
N ILE A 187 -1.58 2.00 2.60
CA ILE A 187 -1.71 1.09 1.45
C ILE A 187 -0.34 0.78 0.86
N ASP A 188 0.46 1.81 0.61
CA ASP A 188 1.79 1.65 0.03
C ASP A 188 2.72 0.87 0.96
N LEU A 189 2.71 1.17 2.28
CA LEU A 189 3.48 0.41 3.27
C LEU A 189 3.13 -1.08 3.31
N ILE A 190 1.85 -1.41 3.18
CA ILE A 190 1.38 -2.80 3.16
C ILE A 190 1.73 -3.44 1.81
N GLY A 191 1.59 -2.71 0.71
CA GLY A 191 1.92 -3.17 -0.65
C GLY A 191 3.41 -3.45 -0.83
N GLU A 192 4.28 -2.57 -0.29
CA GLU A 192 5.73 -2.73 -0.29
C GLU A 192 6.22 -3.76 0.75
N GLY A 193 5.37 -4.13 1.69
CA GLY A 193 5.68 -4.72 2.98
C GLY A 193 6.10 -6.18 3.02
N GLY A 194 7.00 -6.62 2.22
CA GLY A 194 7.61 -7.96 2.37
C GLY A 194 8.75 -8.19 1.40
N TYR A 195 8.85 -7.37 0.40
CA TYR A 195 9.77 -7.55 -0.73
C TYR A 195 10.86 -6.48 -0.81
N ALA A 196 10.74 -5.42 -0.01
CA ALA A 196 11.74 -4.37 0.03
C ALA A 196 12.96 -4.79 0.84
N GLY A 197 14.10 -4.78 0.22
CA GLY A 197 15.40 -4.97 0.85
C GLY A 197 16.31 -3.79 0.62
N LYS A 198 17.51 -3.91 1.14
CA LYS A 198 18.59 -2.96 0.87
C LYS A 198 19.73 -3.69 0.17
N GLY A 199 20.13 -3.14 -0.97
CA GLY A 199 21.35 -3.53 -1.65
C GLY A 199 22.55 -2.85 -1.02
N PHE A 200 23.49 -3.63 -0.51
CA PHE A 200 24.77 -3.16 0.02
C PHE A 200 25.84 -3.34 -1.04
N MET A 201 26.53 -2.27 -1.37
CA MET A 201 27.77 -2.31 -2.14
C MET A 201 28.89 -1.86 -1.21
N ILE A 202 29.86 -2.75 -0.95
CA ILE A 202 30.84 -2.58 0.10
C ILE A 202 32.24 -2.72 -0.50
N ILE A 203 33.07 -1.71 -0.27
CA ILE A 203 34.50 -1.72 -0.60
C ILE A 203 35.24 -1.80 0.73
N THR A 204 35.98 -2.91 0.92
CA THR A 204 36.69 -3.22 2.16
C THR A 204 38.04 -3.83 1.86
N GLN A 205 38.96 -3.78 2.85
CA GLN A 205 40.24 -4.47 2.76
C GLN A 205 40.12 -5.97 3.09
N TYR A 206 38.99 -6.42 3.64
CA TYR A 206 38.74 -7.79 4.08
C TYR A 206 37.53 -8.44 3.38
N PRO A 207 37.48 -8.44 2.03
CA PRO A 207 36.28 -8.87 1.31
C PRO A 207 35.91 -10.34 1.55
N ASP A 208 36.90 -11.24 1.57
CA ASP A 208 36.64 -12.67 1.74
C ASP A 208 36.17 -13.01 3.18
N GLN A 209 36.71 -12.32 4.19
CA GLN A 209 36.30 -12.48 5.58
C GLN A 209 34.88 -11.96 5.78
N LEU A 210 34.57 -10.77 5.27
CA LEU A 210 33.24 -10.18 5.39
C LEU A 210 32.18 -10.99 4.64
N ALA A 211 32.50 -11.48 3.44
CA ALA A 211 31.59 -12.32 2.68
C ALA A 211 31.26 -13.64 3.42
N LYS A 212 32.26 -14.24 4.07
CA LYS A 212 32.04 -15.44 4.88
C LYS A 212 31.12 -15.16 6.06
N GLU A 213 31.38 -14.08 6.81
CA GLU A 213 30.56 -13.69 7.97
C GLU A 213 29.11 -13.37 7.56
N ILE A 214 28.90 -12.67 6.43
CA ILE A 214 27.56 -12.39 5.89
C ILE A 214 26.82 -13.70 5.58
N ASN A 215 27.49 -14.64 4.93
CA ASN A 215 26.88 -15.92 4.59
C ASN A 215 26.57 -16.76 5.85
N ASP A 216 27.49 -16.84 6.79
CA ASP A 216 27.35 -17.66 8.00
C ASP A 216 26.32 -17.10 8.98
N GLU A 217 26.27 -15.76 9.15
CA GLU A 217 25.45 -15.09 10.15
C GLU A 217 24.07 -14.62 9.65
N LEU A 218 23.95 -14.30 8.35
CA LEU A 218 22.71 -13.82 7.74
C LEU A 218 22.11 -14.83 6.75
N GLY A 219 22.87 -15.86 6.34
CA GLY A 219 22.42 -16.79 5.31
C GLY A 219 22.16 -16.12 3.97
N ARG A 220 22.85 -15.01 3.67
CA ARG A 220 22.64 -14.22 2.46
C ARG A 220 23.74 -14.46 1.44
N GLY A 221 23.32 -14.62 0.18
CA GLY A 221 24.23 -14.72 -0.95
C GLY A 221 25.06 -13.45 -1.12
N VAL A 222 26.35 -13.62 -1.40
CA VAL A 222 27.29 -12.53 -1.64
C VAL A 222 27.86 -12.67 -3.04
N THR A 223 27.88 -11.57 -3.79
CA THR A 223 28.51 -11.52 -5.11
C THR A 223 29.71 -10.58 -5.08
N PHE A 224 30.85 -11.06 -5.57
CA PHE A 224 32.00 -10.20 -5.79
C PHE A 224 31.94 -9.55 -7.17
N ILE A 225 32.09 -8.23 -7.19
CA ILE A 225 32.25 -7.45 -8.40
C ILE A 225 33.69 -6.99 -8.47
N SER A 226 34.39 -7.34 -9.55
CA SER A 226 35.76 -6.89 -9.76
C SER A 226 35.78 -5.43 -10.23
N GLY A 227 36.60 -4.63 -9.60
CA GLY A 227 36.79 -3.22 -9.94
C GLY A 227 38.22 -2.79 -9.75
N GLN A 228 38.57 -1.60 -10.22
CA GLN A 228 39.88 -1.00 -10.02
C GLN A 228 39.74 0.43 -9.49
N GLY A 229 40.46 0.73 -8.42
CA GLY A 229 40.51 2.08 -7.89
C GLY A 229 41.16 3.04 -8.90
N TYR A 230 40.41 4.09 -9.32
CA TYR A 230 40.94 5.03 -10.32
C TYR A 230 42.24 5.70 -9.85
N TYR A 231 42.29 6.14 -8.60
CA TYR A 231 43.45 6.81 -8.01
C TYR A 231 44.54 5.85 -7.58
N SER A 232 44.16 4.80 -6.84
CA SER A 232 45.10 3.84 -6.26
C SER A 232 45.68 2.84 -7.26
N LYS A 233 45.00 2.67 -8.42
CA LYS A 233 45.28 1.64 -9.44
C LYS A 233 45.27 0.19 -8.92
N LYS A 234 44.78 -0.01 -7.70
CA LYS A 234 44.68 -1.33 -7.09
C LYS A 234 43.41 -2.04 -7.54
N ASP A 235 43.48 -3.32 -7.74
CA ASP A 235 42.32 -4.17 -7.97
C ASP A 235 41.53 -4.32 -6.69
N LEU A 236 40.22 -4.26 -6.80
CA LEU A 236 39.27 -4.30 -5.69
C LEU A 236 38.26 -5.42 -5.91
N LYS A 237 37.93 -6.12 -4.82
CA LYS A 237 36.76 -6.99 -4.75
C LYS A 237 35.67 -6.21 -4.04
N ILE A 238 34.65 -5.78 -4.76
CA ILE A 238 33.49 -5.09 -4.24
C ILE A 238 32.45 -6.15 -3.86
N ILE A 239 31.97 -6.12 -2.63
CA ILE A 239 30.89 -7.00 -2.16
C ILE A 239 29.57 -6.39 -2.57
N TYR A 240 28.75 -7.16 -3.26
CA TYR A 240 27.33 -6.86 -3.47
C TYR A 240 26.47 -7.89 -2.75
N CYS A 241 25.62 -7.42 -1.84
CA CYS A 241 24.73 -8.27 -1.06
C CYS A 241 23.40 -7.56 -0.84
N ILE A 242 22.30 -8.30 -0.95
CA ILE A 242 20.97 -7.79 -0.63
C ILE A 242 20.50 -8.40 0.68
N VAL A 243 20.03 -7.54 1.59
CA VAL A 243 19.51 -7.94 2.89
C VAL A 243 18.11 -7.42 3.12
N GLY A 244 17.33 -8.13 3.93
CA GLY A 244 16.00 -7.68 4.37
C GLY A 244 16.09 -6.47 5.31
N ARG A 245 14.98 -5.74 5.46
CA ARG A 245 14.91 -4.56 6.34
C ARG A 245 15.36 -4.84 7.78
N ASN A 246 15.02 -6.02 8.30
CA ASN A 246 15.36 -6.42 9.68
C ASN A 246 16.84 -6.76 9.88
N GLU A 247 17.58 -6.98 8.80
CA GLU A 247 18.98 -7.39 8.81
C GLU A 247 19.95 -6.22 8.67
N ILE A 248 19.45 -5.03 8.34
CA ILE A 248 20.26 -3.83 8.03
C ILE A 248 21.17 -3.44 9.19
N VAL A 249 20.67 -3.46 10.42
CA VAL A 249 21.45 -3.09 11.61
C VAL A 249 22.57 -4.10 11.81
N LYS A 250 22.23 -5.40 11.82
CA LYS A 250 23.19 -6.49 11.98
C LYS A 250 24.28 -6.44 10.89
N MET A 251 23.88 -6.15 9.65
CA MET A 251 24.82 -6.01 8.52
C MET A 251 25.81 -4.85 8.75
N LYS A 252 25.32 -3.69 9.17
CA LYS A 252 26.17 -2.51 9.47
C LYS A 252 27.14 -2.79 10.61
N ASP A 253 26.68 -3.40 11.69
CA ASP A 253 27.49 -3.74 12.84
C ASP A 253 28.59 -4.73 12.48
N MET A 254 28.26 -5.75 11.66
CA MET A 254 29.22 -6.72 11.16
C MET A 254 30.32 -6.08 10.31
N ILE A 255 29.93 -5.18 9.37
CA ILE A 255 30.90 -4.49 8.53
C ILE A 255 31.82 -3.61 9.40
N HIS A 256 31.24 -2.83 10.31
CA HIS A 256 32.02 -1.94 11.17
C HIS A 256 32.99 -2.71 12.10
N LYS A 257 32.59 -3.90 12.56
CA LYS A 257 33.42 -4.78 13.40
C LYS A 257 34.64 -5.32 12.64
N ILE A 258 34.47 -5.67 11.35
CA ILE A 258 35.54 -6.27 10.53
C ILE A 258 36.42 -5.16 9.93
N ASP A 259 35.83 -4.12 9.40
CA ASP A 259 36.52 -3.01 8.78
C ASP A 259 35.81 -1.67 9.07
N PRO A 260 36.25 -0.95 10.13
CA PRO A 260 35.70 0.38 10.45
C PRO A 260 35.89 1.43 9.35
N GLN A 261 36.80 1.19 8.40
CA GLN A 261 37.08 2.09 7.29
C GLN A 261 36.42 1.65 5.96
N ALA A 262 35.58 0.62 5.99
CA ALA A 262 34.88 0.15 4.80
C ALA A 262 33.99 1.26 4.22
N PHE A 263 34.02 1.41 2.90
CA PHE A 263 33.09 2.30 2.20
C PHE A 263 31.85 1.54 1.82
N ILE A 264 30.68 2.04 2.26
CA ILE A 264 29.41 1.34 2.11
C ILE A 264 28.43 2.25 1.36
N THR A 265 27.87 1.75 0.26
CA THR A 265 26.71 2.36 -0.38
C THR A 265 25.48 1.48 -0.16
N ILE A 266 24.41 2.08 0.32
CA ILE A 266 23.14 1.38 0.57
C ILE A 266 22.09 1.95 -0.38
N THR A 267 21.52 1.07 -1.23
CA THR A 267 20.46 1.42 -2.18
C THR A 267 19.15 0.74 -1.79
N GLU A 268 18.04 1.34 -2.14
CA GLU A 268 16.74 0.69 -1.96
C GLU A 268 16.50 -0.30 -3.08
N ALA A 269 16.15 -1.53 -2.70
CA ALA A 269 15.64 -2.53 -3.62
C ALA A 269 14.14 -2.68 -3.36
N HIS A 270 13.33 -2.10 -4.26
CA HIS A 270 11.88 -2.08 -4.11
C HIS A 270 11.26 -3.47 -4.32
N GLU A 271 11.87 -4.27 -5.18
CA GLU A 271 11.41 -5.62 -5.47
C GLU A 271 12.61 -6.55 -5.61
N ILE A 272 12.57 -7.69 -4.91
CA ILE A 272 13.60 -8.70 -4.94
C ILE A 272 12.95 -10.05 -5.22
N LEU A 273 13.28 -10.62 -6.36
CA LEU A 273 12.77 -11.92 -6.80
C LEU A 273 13.94 -12.91 -6.83
N GLY A 274 13.75 -14.05 -6.23
CA GLY A 274 14.74 -15.13 -6.24
C GLY A 274 14.92 -15.84 -4.91
N GLU A 275 15.88 -16.77 -4.89
CA GLU A 275 16.17 -17.60 -3.74
C GLU A 275 16.59 -16.77 -2.51
N GLY A 276 16.03 -17.10 -1.37
CA GLY A 276 16.26 -16.38 -0.11
C GLY A 276 15.36 -15.16 0.11
N PHE A 277 14.55 -14.73 -0.90
CA PHE A 277 13.57 -13.65 -0.76
C PHE A 277 12.17 -14.11 -1.18
N THR A 278 11.86 -14.05 -2.45
CA THR A 278 10.53 -14.45 -2.93
C THR A 278 10.58 -14.97 -4.35
N TYR A 279 9.77 -16.00 -4.61
CA TYR A 279 9.51 -16.45 -5.97
C TYR A 279 8.27 -15.77 -6.52
N VAL A 280 8.29 -15.42 -7.82
CA VAL A 280 7.08 -15.01 -8.55
C VAL A 280 6.10 -16.17 -8.44
N LYS A 281 4.94 -15.94 -7.84
CA LYS A 281 3.86 -16.92 -7.85
C LYS A 281 3.17 -16.84 -9.21
N ASP A 282 3.38 -17.86 -10.05
CA ASP A 282 2.60 -18.08 -11.26
C ASP A 282 1.09 -18.17 -10.99
#